data_9b93e2cb9a08cd2e34a9f1e5fd1508ed
#
_entry.id   9b93e2cb9a08cd2e34a9f1e5fd1508ed
#
_cell.length_a   1.000
_cell.length_b   1.000
_cell.length_c   1.000
_cell.angle_alpha   90.00
_cell.angle_beta   90.00
_cell.angle_gamma   90.00
#
_symmetry.space_group_name_H-M   'P 1'
#
loop_
_entity.id
_entity.type
_entity.pdbx_description
1 polymer ?
#
loop_
_entity_poly.entity_id
_entity_poly.type
_entity_poly.pdbx_seq_one_letter_code
_entity_poly.pdbx_strand_id
1 'polypeptide(L)'
;QKAVEEKSNEIVAIPELLDKIQIKGQIVTIDAMGTQTAIAEKIKKKRADYVLALKRNQNSLYEDVQEYFSDEEFQKEIRERGNYKKTQEKAHGQIEIREYYQTEDIKWLSQKKNWKGLSSIVMEKKTLKKEGNTRIENRYFISSLKGDIEQVSRAVRGHWSIESMHWYLDVTFREDANTTIDKLAAQNLNIIRKWSLSILKPAQITRHKLSMRKKRFVLSLRPIQYLEELLEA
;
A
#
# COMPACT_ATOMS: atom_id res chain seq x y z
N GLN A 1 -4.07 -14.52 7.22
CA GLN A 1 -4.99 -13.57 7.88
C GLN A 1 -5.05 -13.89 9.36
N LYS A 2 -5.08 -12.86 10.21
CA LYS A 2 -5.28 -12.97 11.66
C LYS A 2 -6.50 -12.12 12.00
N ALA A 3 -7.47 -12.68 12.72
CA ALA A 3 -8.60 -11.92 13.25
C ALA A 3 -8.11 -11.01 14.39
N VAL A 4 -8.59 -9.78 14.40
CA VAL A 4 -8.29 -8.77 15.42
C VAL A 4 -9.62 -8.33 16.01
N GLU A 5 -9.74 -8.38 17.33
CA GLU A 5 -11.02 -8.07 18.01
C GLU A 5 -11.23 -6.56 18.22
N GLU A 6 -10.15 -5.77 18.29
CA GLU A 6 -10.17 -4.31 18.45
C GLU A 6 -9.04 -3.63 17.64
N LYS A 7 -9.24 -2.37 17.26
CA LYS A 7 -8.22 -1.59 16.51
C LYS A 7 -6.87 -1.46 17.24
N SER A 8 -6.86 -1.44 18.56
CA SER A 8 -5.63 -1.43 19.39
C SER A 8 -4.78 -2.69 19.22
N ASN A 9 -5.37 -3.79 18.76
CA ASN A 9 -4.69 -5.07 18.59
C ASN A 9 -3.93 -5.19 17.25
N GLU A 10 -4.08 -4.26 16.31
CA GLU A 10 -3.36 -4.30 15.03
C GLU A 10 -1.85 -4.21 15.24
N ILE A 11 -1.39 -3.31 16.11
CA ILE A 11 0.04 -3.15 16.42
C ILE A 11 0.65 -4.45 16.96
N VAL A 12 -0.10 -5.19 17.78
CA VAL A 12 0.32 -6.49 18.31
C VAL A 12 0.21 -7.60 17.27
N ALA A 13 -0.80 -7.54 16.40
CA ALA A 13 -1.04 -8.55 15.38
C ALA A 13 0.00 -8.53 14.24
N ILE A 14 0.53 -7.35 13.88
CA ILE A 14 1.52 -7.21 12.80
C ILE A 14 2.79 -8.05 13.07
N PRO A 15 3.46 -7.96 14.24
CA PRO A 15 4.62 -8.79 14.53
C PRO A 15 4.36 -10.28 14.43
N GLU A 16 3.21 -10.75 14.93
CA GLU A 16 2.85 -12.17 14.84
C GLU A 16 2.55 -12.63 13.41
N LEU A 17 1.93 -11.75 12.60
CA LEU A 17 1.71 -12.03 11.18
C LEU A 17 3.04 -12.12 10.45
N LEU A 18 3.96 -11.19 10.72
CA LEU A 18 5.30 -11.20 10.15
C LEU A 18 6.06 -12.49 10.48
N ASP A 19 5.84 -13.11 11.65
CA ASP A 19 6.47 -14.40 11.97
C ASP A 19 5.99 -15.54 11.09
N LYS A 20 4.72 -15.50 10.69
CA LYS A 20 4.08 -16.58 9.92
C LYS A 20 4.35 -16.53 8.42
N ILE A 21 4.91 -15.43 7.91
CA ILE A 21 5.13 -15.24 6.47
C ILE A 21 6.60 -15.13 6.12
N GLN A 22 6.95 -15.60 4.92
CA GLN A 22 8.28 -15.41 4.34
C GLN A 22 8.32 -14.05 3.64
N ILE A 23 9.16 -13.14 4.17
CA ILE A 23 9.31 -11.79 3.62
C ILE A 23 10.75 -11.46 3.20
N LYS A 24 11.67 -12.42 3.24
CA LYS A 24 13.06 -12.21 2.84
C LYS A 24 13.14 -11.61 1.42
N GLY A 25 13.84 -10.49 1.27
CA GLY A 25 14.00 -9.78 0.00
C GLY A 25 12.74 -9.02 -0.48
N GLN A 26 11.68 -8.99 0.33
CA GLN A 26 10.45 -8.25 0.02
C GLN A 26 10.48 -6.84 0.63
N ILE A 27 9.62 -5.96 0.12
CA ILE A 27 9.38 -4.64 0.69
C ILE A 27 8.04 -4.69 1.42
N VAL A 28 8.05 -4.40 2.70
CA VAL A 28 6.86 -4.35 3.55
C VAL A 28 6.39 -2.91 3.65
N THR A 29 5.15 -2.65 3.29
CA THR A 29 4.52 -1.34 3.47
C THR A 29 3.48 -1.42 4.58
N ILE A 30 3.48 -0.44 5.47
CA ILE A 30 2.55 -0.38 6.59
C ILE A 30 2.07 1.07 6.73
N ASP A 31 0.82 1.25 7.12
CA ASP A 31 0.25 2.56 7.41
C ASP A 31 0.83 3.18 8.69
N ALA A 32 0.44 4.41 8.98
CA ALA A 32 1.02 5.14 10.10
C ALA A 32 0.75 4.49 11.47
N MET A 33 -0.36 3.77 11.65
CA MET A 33 -0.67 3.12 12.93
C MET A 33 0.36 2.02 13.25
N GLY A 34 0.73 1.23 12.24
CA GLY A 34 1.73 0.18 12.36
C GLY A 34 3.18 0.67 12.21
N THR A 35 3.43 1.98 12.06
CA THR A 35 4.78 2.54 12.01
C THR A 35 5.35 2.59 13.43
N GLN A 36 6.03 1.50 13.81
CA GLN A 36 6.63 1.29 15.13
C GLN A 36 8.07 0.80 14.98
N THR A 37 8.97 1.23 15.86
CA THR A 37 10.40 0.87 15.84
C THR A 37 10.61 -0.65 15.95
N ALA A 38 9.84 -1.33 16.80
CA ALA A 38 9.89 -2.77 16.97
C ALA A 38 9.48 -3.53 15.68
N ILE A 39 8.51 -3.00 14.94
CA ILE A 39 8.07 -3.58 13.66
C ILE A 39 9.15 -3.39 12.60
N ALA A 40 9.73 -2.19 12.49
CA ALA A 40 10.85 -1.93 11.59
C ALA A 40 12.05 -2.86 11.87
N GLU A 41 12.40 -3.04 13.15
CA GLU A 41 13.46 -3.97 13.56
C GLU A 41 13.14 -5.41 13.16
N LYS A 42 11.90 -5.86 13.36
CA LYS A 42 11.47 -7.22 13.00
C LYS A 42 11.55 -7.47 11.50
N ILE A 43 11.12 -6.51 10.69
CA ILE A 43 11.23 -6.58 9.22
C ILE A 43 12.69 -6.74 8.81
N LYS A 44 13.59 -5.90 9.37
CA LYS A 44 15.03 -5.98 9.06
C LYS A 44 15.67 -7.28 9.54
N LYS A 45 15.29 -7.82 10.72
CA LYS A 45 15.74 -9.13 11.20
C LYS A 45 15.35 -10.26 10.23
N LYS A 46 14.21 -10.14 9.57
CA LYS A 46 13.75 -11.11 8.54
C LYS A 46 14.36 -10.85 7.15
N ARG A 47 15.37 -9.97 7.03
CA ARG A 47 16.07 -9.62 5.79
C ARG A 47 15.14 -9.08 4.71
N ALA A 48 14.14 -8.31 5.12
CA ALA A 48 13.24 -7.55 4.27
C ALA A 48 13.52 -6.05 4.40
N ASP A 49 12.95 -5.28 3.49
CA ASP A 49 12.95 -3.83 3.53
C ASP A 49 11.57 -3.28 3.87
N TYR A 50 11.52 -2.00 4.26
CA TYR A 50 10.26 -1.37 4.61
C TYR A 50 10.10 0.01 3.97
N VAL A 51 8.84 0.40 3.75
CA VAL A 51 8.37 1.75 3.50
C VAL A 51 7.19 1.99 4.42
N LEU A 52 7.39 2.77 5.47
CA LEU A 52 6.41 3.00 6.54
C LEU A 52 5.88 4.43 6.47
N ALA A 53 4.55 4.57 6.50
CA ALA A 53 3.91 5.88 6.44
C ALA A 53 4.08 6.63 7.76
N LEU A 54 4.38 7.93 7.67
CA LEU A 54 4.48 8.82 8.82
C LEU A 54 3.22 9.68 8.94
N LYS A 55 2.72 9.79 10.17
CA LYS A 55 1.69 10.75 10.58
C LYS A 55 2.04 11.25 11.99
N ARG A 56 1.16 12.06 12.56
CA ARG A 56 1.35 12.66 13.89
C ARG A 56 1.46 11.68 15.06
N ASN A 57 1.23 10.37 14.86
CA ASN A 57 1.52 9.34 15.86
C ASN A 57 3.04 9.19 16.14
N GLN A 58 3.89 9.64 15.21
CA GLN A 58 5.34 9.78 15.35
C GLN A 58 5.71 11.27 15.25
N ASN A 59 5.18 12.10 16.17
CA ASN A 59 5.05 13.54 16.01
C ASN A 59 6.37 14.24 15.63
N SER A 60 7.44 14.09 16.42
CA SER A 60 8.70 14.76 16.15
C SER A 60 9.37 14.28 14.85
N LEU A 61 9.32 12.97 14.57
CA LEU A 61 9.85 12.44 13.30
C LEU A 61 9.04 12.95 12.11
N TYR A 62 7.72 13.03 12.25
CA TYR A 62 6.84 13.56 11.21
C TYR A 62 7.11 15.03 10.94
N GLU A 63 7.25 15.85 11.99
CA GLU A 63 7.54 17.28 11.90
C GLU A 63 8.89 17.53 11.23
N ASP A 64 9.95 16.85 11.69
CA ASP A 64 11.28 16.94 11.09
C ASP A 64 11.27 16.63 9.59
N VAL A 65 10.59 15.55 9.20
CA VAL A 65 10.51 15.13 7.78
C VAL A 65 9.64 16.09 6.97
N GLN A 66 8.56 16.59 7.55
CA GLN A 66 7.68 17.57 6.90
C GLN A 66 8.41 18.89 6.67
N GLU A 67 9.14 19.39 7.66
CA GLU A 67 9.94 20.61 7.57
C GLU A 67 10.99 20.49 6.47
N TYR A 68 11.76 19.40 6.44
CA TYR A 68 12.73 19.12 5.38
C TYR A 68 12.14 19.22 3.98
N PHE A 69 10.99 18.56 3.75
CA PHE A 69 10.36 18.58 2.43
C PHE A 69 9.53 19.84 2.16
N SER A 70 9.36 20.76 3.11
CA SER A 70 8.74 22.06 2.87
C SER A 70 9.68 23.03 2.16
N ASP A 71 11.00 22.79 2.23
CA ASP A 71 12.01 23.59 1.54
C ASP A 71 12.07 23.21 0.05
N GLU A 72 11.82 24.21 -0.80
CA GLU A 72 11.83 24.03 -2.26
C GLU A 72 13.24 23.79 -2.82
N GLU A 73 14.30 24.29 -2.14
CA GLU A 73 15.66 24.05 -2.57
C GLU A 73 16.05 22.59 -2.37
N PHE A 74 15.71 21.98 -1.25
CA PHE A 74 15.91 20.55 -1.05
C PHE A 74 15.13 19.68 -2.06
N GLN A 75 13.89 20.08 -2.38
CA GLN A 75 13.14 19.38 -3.44
C GLN A 75 13.85 19.51 -4.81
N LYS A 76 14.43 20.67 -5.11
CA LYS A 76 15.19 20.90 -6.36
C LYS A 76 16.43 20.03 -6.40
N GLU A 77 17.24 20.01 -5.33
CA GLU A 77 18.41 19.15 -5.25
C GLU A 77 18.07 17.66 -5.44
N ILE A 78 16.99 17.19 -4.83
CA ILE A 78 16.52 15.79 -5.00
C ILE A 78 16.21 15.50 -6.47
N ARG A 79 15.57 16.43 -7.19
CA ARG A 79 15.30 16.28 -8.63
C ARG A 79 16.60 16.21 -9.45
N GLU A 80 17.55 17.09 -9.16
CA GLU A 80 18.85 17.15 -9.86
C GLU A 80 19.69 15.89 -9.63
N ARG A 81 19.59 15.27 -8.44
CA ARG A 81 20.27 14.00 -8.12
C ARG A 81 19.57 12.77 -8.71
N GLY A 82 18.42 12.92 -9.40
CA GLY A 82 17.69 11.83 -10.00
C GLY A 82 16.85 11.00 -9.04
N ASN A 83 16.70 11.40 -7.78
CA ASN A 83 15.88 10.73 -6.77
C ASN A 83 14.43 11.28 -6.75
N TYR A 84 13.90 11.54 -7.92
CA TYR A 84 12.58 12.09 -8.18
C TYR A 84 11.86 11.30 -9.26
N LYS A 85 10.55 11.09 -9.06
CA LYS A 85 9.70 10.48 -10.08
C LYS A 85 8.36 11.18 -10.13
N LYS A 86 7.85 11.41 -11.33
CA LYS A 86 6.52 11.96 -11.57
C LYS A 86 5.70 11.00 -12.41
N THR A 87 4.45 10.80 -12.01
CA THR A 87 3.45 10.07 -12.79
C THR A 87 2.22 10.95 -12.97
N GLN A 88 1.52 10.76 -14.09
CA GLN A 88 0.27 11.45 -14.36
C GLN A 88 -0.73 10.46 -14.94
N GLU A 89 -1.91 10.45 -14.36
CA GLU A 89 -3.02 9.59 -14.79
C GLU A 89 -4.27 10.46 -15.01
N LYS A 90 -5.07 10.10 -16.02
CA LYS A 90 -6.36 10.73 -16.28
C LYS A 90 -7.45 9.67 -16.15
N ALA A 91 -8.34 9.82 -15.19
CA ALA A 91 -9.44 8.91 -14.93
C ALA A 91 -10.65 9.65 -14.37
N HIS A 92 -11.85 9.23 -14.73
CA HIS A 92 -13.11 9.75 -14.20
C HIS A 92 -13.23 11.28 -14.26
N GLY A 93 -12.76 11.92 -15.36
CA GLY A 93 -12.83 13.37 -15.54
C GLY A 93 -11.85 14.19 -14.68
N GLN A 94 -10.92 13.56 -14.00
CA GLN A 94 -9.87 14.21 -13.20
C GLN A 94 -8.48 13.85 -13.67
N ILE A 95 -7.53 14.74 -13.43
CA ILE A 95 -6.09 14.51 -13.65
C ILE A 95 -5.47 14.31 -12.26
N GLU A 96 -4.81 13.19 -12.07
CA GLU A 96 -4.04 12.88 -10.89
C GLU A 96 -2.55 12.93 -11.24
N ILE A 97 -1.80 13.79 -10.56
CA ILE A 97 -0.34 13.89 -10.66
C ILE A 97 0.22 13.44 -9.33
N ARG A 98 1.20 12.53 -9.36
CA ARG A 98 1.96 12.10 -8.19
C ARG A 98 3.44 12.37 -8.44
N GLU A 99 4.05 13.03 -7.49
CA GLU A 99 5.46 13.33 -7.47
C GLU A 99 6.08 12.68 -6.23
N TYR A 100 7.11 11.91 -6.44
CA TYR A 100 7.84 11.20 -5.39
C TYR A 100 9.23 11.80 -5.26
N TYR A 101 9.62 12.09 -4.04
CA TYR A 101 10.93 12.62 -3.68
C TYR A 101 11.54 11.70 -2.64
N GLN A 102 12.80 11.29 -2.83
CA GLN A 102 13.54 10.46 -1.89
C GLN A 102 14.91 11.08 -1.59
N THR A 103 15.31 11.09 -0.32
CA THR A 103 16.65 11.49 0.07
C THR A 103 17.27 10.52 1.08
N GLU A 104 18.56 10.26 0.91
CA GLU A 104 19.40 9.53 1.87
C GLU A 104 20.16 10.47 2.82
N ASP A 105 20.09 11.76 2.57
CA ASP A 105 20.70 12.75 3.45
C ASP A 105 19.84 12.95 4.70
N ILE A 106 19.99 12.00 5.61
CA ILE A 106 19.26 11.91 6.89
C ILE A 106 20.19 11.87 8.10
N LYS A 107 21.42 12.41 7.97
CA LYS A 107 22.38 12.46 9.08
C LYS A 107 21.89 13.40 10.18
N TRP A 108 21.20 14.44 9.81
CA TRP A 108 20.61 15.46 10.68
C TRP A 108 19.42 14.92 11.50
N LEU A 109 18.77 13.84 11.07
CA LEU A 109 17.56 13.29 11.69
C LEU A 109 17.91 12.63 13.03
N SER A 110 17.57 13.29 14.12
CA SER A 110 17.94 12.91 15.49
C SER A 110 17.46 11.50 15.87
N GLN A 111 16.30 11.12 15.40
CA GLN A 111 15.65 9.83 15.67
C GLN A 111 16.13 8.69 14.77
N LYS A 112 16.99 8.94 13.80
CA LYS A 112 17.50 7.91 12.87
C LYS A 112 17.97 6.64 13.57
N LYS A 113 18.69 6.79 14.69
CA LYS A 113 19.26 5.67 15.46
C LYS A 113 18.21 4.73 16.06
N ASN A 114 16.98 5.21 16.25
CA ASN A 114 15.89 4.43 16.83
C ASN A 114 15.24 3.49 15.80
N TRP A 115 15.45 3.75 14.51
CA TRP A 115 14.83 3.02 13.42
C TRP A 115 15.83 2.09 12.75
N LYS A 116 15.73 0.81 13.02
CA LYS A 116 16.65 -0.20 12.48
C LYS A 116 16.67 -0.19 10.95
N GLY A 117 17.85 0.15 10.38
CA GLY A 117 18.06 0.15 8.94
C GLY A 117 17.46 1.34 8.19
N LEU A 118 17.03 2.40 8.89
CA LEU A 118 16.54 3.62 8.25
C LEU A 118 17.64 4.22 7.34
N SER A 119 17.35 4.29 6.05
CA SER A 119 18.29 4.71 5.01
C SER A 119 17.83 5.94 4.24
N SER A 120 16.53 6.17 4.13
CA SER A 120 15.99 7.33 3.40
C SER A 120 14.63 7.79 3.97
N ILE A 121 14.29 9.03 3.67
CA ILE A 121 12.95 9.60 3.86
C ILE A 121 12.34 9.92 2.51
N VAL A 122 11.01 9.87 2.44
CA VAL A 122 10.27 9.99 1.19
C VAL A 122 9.07 10.92 1.37
N MET A 123 8.79 11.74 0.34
CA MET A 123 7.55 12.48 0.21
C MET A 123 6.82 12.04 -1.07
N GLU A 124 5.53 11.75 -0.95
CA GLU A 124 4.58 11.71 -2.07
C GLU A 124 3.76 13.00 -2.08
N LYS A 125 3.87 13.77 -3.14
CA LYS A 125 3.00 14.95 -3.40
C LYS A 125 1.95 14.55 -4.42
N LYS A 126 0.71 14.45 -3.99
CA LYS A 126 -0.43 14.12 -4.84
C LYS A 126 -1.22 15.36 -5.18
N THR A 127 -1.34 15.66 -6.47
CA THR A 127 -2.15 16.77 -7.00
C THR A 127 -3.33 16.23 -7.78
N LEU A 128 -4.53 16.57 -7.37
CA LEU A 128 -5.77 16.24 -8.05
C LEU A 128 -6.34 17.50 -8.69
N LYS A 129 -6.59 17.45 -10.02
CA LYS A 129 -7.22 18.53 -10.77
C LYS A 129 -8.55 18.04 -11.32
N LYS A 130 -9.65 18.68 -10.90
CA LYS A 130 -11.01 18.38 -11.35
C LYS A 130 -11.80 19.65 -11.50
N GLU A 131 -12.37 19.89 -12.69
CA GLU A 131 -13.31 21.01 -12.96
C GLU A 131 -12.81 22.39 -12.46
N GLY A 132 -11.52 22.69 -12.71
CA GLY A 132 -10.89 23.96 -12.27
C GLY A 132 -10.37 23.95 -10.83
N ASN A 133 -10.78 22.99 -10.00
CA ASN A 133 -10.28 22.85 -8.63
C ASN A 133 -8.99 22.03 -8.59
N THR A 134 -8.05 22.49 -7.77
CA THR A 134 -6.79 21.77 -7.51
C THR A 134 -6.69 21.45 -6.02
N ARG A 135 -6.50 20.18 -5.69
CA ARG A 135 -6.23 19.71 -4.33
C ARG A 135 -4.84 19.10 -4.28
N ILE A 136 -4.03 19.52 -3.32
CA ILE A 136 -2.69 18.98 -3.08
C ILE A 136 -2.69 18.28 -1.71
N GLU A 137 -2.09 17.11 -1.66
CA GLU A 137 -1.90 16.33 -0.45
C GLU A 137 -0.46 15.80 -0.42
N ASN A 138 0.26 16.05 0.67
CA ASN A 138 1.59 15.52 0.90
C ASN A 138 1.52 14.37 1.91
N ARG A 139 2.25 13.29 1.63
CA ARG A 139 2.41 12.13 2.49
C ARG A 139 3.87 11.82 2.67
N TYR A 140 4.25 11.47 3.88
CA TYR A 140 5.65 11.25 4.24
C TYR A 140 5.85 9.80 4.68
N PHE A 141 7.05 9.28 4.40
CA PHE A 141 7.41 7.91 4.71
C PHE A 141 8.87 7.84 5.15
N ILE A 142 9.17 6.85 5.99
CA ILE A 142 10.53 6.40 6.25
C ILE A 142 10.79 5.09 5.53
N SER A 143 12.02 4.88 5.07
CA SER A 143 12.36 3.69 4.30
C SER A 143 13.74 3.15 4.64
N SER A 144 13.87 1.82 4.61
CA SER A 144 15.16 1.16 4.67
C SER A 144 15.82 0.99 3.29
N LEU A 145 15.11 1.33 2.21
CA LEU A 145 15.66 1.35 0.86
C LEU A 145 16.59 2.53 0.69
N LYS A 146 17.73 2.29 0.06
CA LYS A 146 18.60 3.35 -0.42
C LYS A 146 18.08 3.87 -1.75
N GLY A 147 18.62 4.99 -2.23
CA GLY A 147 18.22 5.76 -3.40
C GLY A 147 17.70 5.01 -4.63
N ASP A 148 16.57 4.34 -4.51
CA ASP A 148 15.85 3.68 -5.59
C ASP A 148 14.41 4.19 -5.61
N ILE A 149 14.23 5.36 -6.20
CA ILE A 149 12.92 6.01 -6.32
C ILE A 149 11.91 5.16 -7.08
N GLU A 150 12.36 4.29 -7.98
CA GLU A 150 11.51 3.39 -8.74
C GLU A 150 10.88 2.32 -7.83
N GLN A 151 11.68 1.70 -6.96
CA GLN A 151 11.17 0.74 -5.98
C GLN A 151 10.27 1.40 -4.94
N VAL A 152 10.70 2.54 -4.40
CA VAL A 152 9.93 3.28 -3.39
C VAL A 152 8.59 3.74 -3.93
N SER A 153 8.55 4.35 -5.12
CA SER A 153 7.30 4.81 -5.73
C SER A 153 6.33 3.66 -6.02
N ARG A 154 6.86 2.49 -6.46
CA ARG A 154 6.06 1.27 -6.62
C ARG A 154 5.52 0.76 -5.29
N ALA A 155 6.33 0.75 -4.23
CA ALA A 155 5.92 0.33 -2.90
C ALA A 155 4.81 1.24 -2.35
N VAL A 156 5.00 2.56 -2.40
CA VAL A 156 3.99 3.55 -1.96
C VAL A 156 2.70 3.41 -2.77
N ARG A 157 2.80 3.29 -4.09
CA ARG A 157 1.62 3.11 -4.96
C ARG A 157 0.93 1.77 -4.72
N GLY A 158 1.71 0.71 -4.54
CA GLY A 158 1.23 -0.65 -4.29
C GLY A 158 0.49 -0.78 -2.96
N HIS A 159 0.87 -0.02 -1.93
CA HIS A 159 0.19 -0.01 -0.63
C HIS A 159 -1.32 0.25 -0.78
N TRP A 160 -1.71 1.18 -1.65
CA TRP A 160 -3.11 1.52 -1.90
C TRP A 160 -3.90 0.42 -2.63
N SER A 161 -3.23 -0.61 -3.14
CA SER A 161 -3.90 -1.75 -3.75
C SER A 161 -4.73 -2.55 -2.74
N ILE A 162 -4.37 -2.48 -1.44
CA ILE A 162 -5.10 -3.13 -0.35
C ILE A 162 -6.48 -2.49 -0.16
N GLU A 163 -6.58 -1.15 -0.23
CA GLU A 163 -7.88 -0.45 -0.15
C GLU A 163 -8.78 -0.85 -1.32
N SER A 164 -8.22 -0.94 -2.53
CA SER A 164 -8.97 -1.43 -3.69
C SER A 164 -9.45 -2.87 -3.49
N MET A 165 -8.65 -3.72 -2.84
CA MET A 165 -9.05 -5.09 -2.51
C MET A 165 -10.21 -5.09 -1.52
N HIS A 166 -10.12 -4.33 -0.42
CA HIS A 166 -11.22 -4.21 0.55
C HIS A 166 -12.49 -3.70 -0.12
N TRP A 167 -12.39 -2.64 -0.92
CA TRP A 167 -13.54 -2.13 -1.67
C TRP A 167 -14.23 -3.21 -2.53
N TYR A 168 -13.46 -4.05 -3.23
CA TYR A 168 -14.05 -5.16 -3.99
C TYR A 168 -14.70 -6.21 -3.09
N LEU A 169 -14.10 -6.53 -1.95
CA LEU A 169 -14.66 -7.49 -1.00
C LEU A 169 -15.99 -6.96 -0.43
N ASP A 170 -16.07 -5.70 -0.06
CA ASP A 170 -17.26 -5.09 0.54
C ASP A 170 -18.36 -4.85 -0.50
N VAL A 171 -18.03 -4.12 -1.58
CA VAL A 171 -19.02 -3.69 -2.57
C VAL A 171 -19.42 -4.82 -3.52
N THR A 172 -18.44 -5.63 -3.99
CA THR A 172 -18.71 -6.66 -5.00
C THR A 172 -19.04 -8.02 -4.39
N PHE A 173 -18.31 -8.40 -3.33
CA PHE A 173 -18.49 -9.69 -2.67
C PHE A 173 -19.37 -9.61 -1.42
N ARG A 174 -19.80 -8.41 -1.00
CA ARG A 174 -20.66 -8.14 0.14
C ARG A 174 -20.11 -8.74 1.43
N GLU A 175 -18.82 -8.53 1.70
CA GLU A 175 -18.17 -9.09 2.89
C GLU A 175 -18.77 -8.50 4.16
N ASP A 176 -18.96 -7.18 4.23
CA ASP A 176 -19.55 -6.49 5.38
C ASP A 176 -21.01 -6.85 5.64
N ALA A 177 -21.72 -7.30 4.60
CA ALA A 177 -23.11 -7.79 4.72
C ALA A 177 -23.20 -9.28 5.14
N ASN A 178 -22.08 -9.89 5.52
CA ASN A 178 -22.05 -11.29 5.94
C ASN A 178 -22.62 -11.45 7.35
N THR A 179 -23.68 -12.23 7.46
CA THR A 179 -24.38 -12.53 8.73
C THR A 179 -24.00 -13.88 9.33
N THR A 180 -22.94 -14.52 8.86
CA THR A 180 -22.50 -15.83 9.35
C THR A 180 -22.03 -15.71 10.81
N ILE A 181 -22.72 -16.39 11.71
CA ILE A 181 -22.47 -16.37 13.16
C ILE A 181 -21.23 -17.20 13.52
N ASP A 182 -21.04 -18.33 12.82
CA ASP A 182 -19.87 -19.19 13.03
C ASP A 182 -18.60 -18.51 12.55
N LYS A 183 -17.66 -18.25 13.48
CA LYS A 183 -16.42 -17.52 13.22
C LYS A 183 -15.51 -18.26 12.21
N LEU A 184 -15.46 -19.60 12.26
CA LEU A 184 -14.62 -20.40 11.37
C LEU A 184 -15.21 -20.39 9.94
N ALA A 185 -16.52 -20.54 9.81
CA ALA A 185 -17.21 -20.44 8.54
C ALA A 185 -17.05 -19.05 7.91
N ALA A 186 -17.13 -17.97 8.70
CA ALA A 186 -16.91 -16.61 8.25
C ALA A 186 -15.46 -16.41 7.74
N GLN A 187 -14.45 -16.95 8.44
CA GLN A 187 -13.06 -16.91 8.01
C GLN A 187 -12.83 -17.68 6.71
N ASN A 188 -13.38 -18.89 6.58
CA ASN A 188 -13.28 -19.69 5.37
C ASN A 188 -13.92 -18.98 4.17
N LEU A 189 -15.10 -18.39 4.38
CA LEU A 189 -15.80 -17.63 3.35
C LEU A 189 -14.99 -16.40 2.88
N ASN A 190 -14.31 -15.73 3.81
CA ASN A 190 -13.42 -14.61 3.48
C ASN A 190 -12.22 -15.09 2.63
N ILE A 191 -11.61 -16.23 2.96
CA ILE A 191 -10.54 -16.83 2.16
C ILE A 191 -11.02 -17.13 0.73
N ILE A 192 -12.19 -17.75 0.59
CA ILE A 192 -12.78 -18.06 -0.72
C ILE A 192 -13.04 -16.78 -1.52
N ARG A 193 -13.57 -15.72 -0.88
CA ARG A 193 -13.77 -14.42 -1.55
C ARG A 193 -12.46 -13.81 -2.06
N LYS A 194 -11.39 -13.87 -1.25
CA LYS A 194 -10.06 -13.39 -1.64
C LYS A 194 -9.45 -14.18 -2.78
N TRP A 195 -9.58 -15.50 -2.77
CA TRP A 195 -9.17 -16.35 -3.90
C TRP A 195 -9.95 -16.00 -5.16
N SER A 196 -11.28 -15.92 -5.06
CA SER A 196 -12.12 -15.52 -6.20
C SER A 196 -11.70 -14.16 -6.76
N LEU A 197 -11.39 -13.18 -5.89
CA LEU A 197 -10.91 -11.88 -6.31
C LEU A 197 -9.55 -11.96 -7.01
N SER A 198 -8.60 -12.74 -6.49
CA SER A 198 -7.26 -12.89 -7.08
C SER A 198 -7.30 -13.54 -8.46
N ILE A 199 -8.17 -14.49 -8.67
CA ILE A 199 -8.38 -15.15 -9.97
C ILE A 199 -9.09 -14.21 -10.95
N LEU A 200 -10.17 -13.56 -10.51
CA LEU A 200 -11.00 -12.72 -11.38
C LEU A 200 -10.34 -11.39 -11.77
N LYS A 201 -9.51 -10.83 -10.90
CA LYS A 201 -8.92 -9.50 -11.14
C LYS A 201 -8.07 -9.45 -12.40
N PRO A 202 -7.10 -10.34 -12.63
CA PRO A 202 -6.32 -10.42 -13.86
C PRO A 202 -7.09 -11.01 -15.03
N ALA A 203 -8.09 -11.86 -14.79
CA ALA A 203 -8.79 -12.63 -15.82
C ALA A 203 -9.40 -11.75 -16.93
N GLN A 204 -9.11 -12.09 -18.17
CA GLN A 204 -9.73 -11.48 -19.34
C GLN A 204 -10.73 -12.46 -19.96
N ILE A 205 -11.98 -12.46 -19.48
CA ILE A 205 -13.03 -13.41 -19.82
C ILE A 205 -13.62 -13.14 -21.20
N THR A 206 -13.51 -11.91 -21.71
CA THR A 206 -14.03 -11.52 -23.03
C THR A 206 -13.05 -10.58 -23.72
N ARG A 207 -13.25 -10.34 -25.03
CA ARG A 207 -12.45 -9.36 -25.79
C ARG A 207 -12.51 -7.94 -25.21
N HIS A 208 -13.57 -7.61 -24.48
CA HIS A 208 -13.73 -6.30 -23.85
C HIS A 208 -13.42 -6.36 -22.35
N LYS A 209 -12.84 -5.29 -21.82
CA LYS A 209 -12.58 -5.16 -20.38
C LYS A 209 -13.90 -5.09 -19.61
N LEU A 210 -14.17 -6.10 -18.81
CA LEU A 210 -15.36 -6.16 -17.96
C LEU A 210 -15.06 -5.61 -16.55
N SER A 211 -16.08 -4.97 -15.94
CA SER A 211 -16.04 -4.67 -14.51
C SER A 211 -16.08 -5.98 -13.69
N MET A 212 -15.60 -5.98 -12.45
CA MET A 212 -15.61 -7.15 -11.56
C MET A 212 -17.02 -7.74 -11.40
N ARG A 213 -18.04 -6.90 -11.27
CA ARG A 213 -19.44 -7.34 -11.17
C ARG A 213 -19.88 -8.08 -12.43
N LYS A 214 -19.53 -7.58 -13.61
CA LYS A 214 -19.85 -8.24 -14.90
C LYS A 214 -19.06 -9.53 -15.06
N LYS A 215 -17.78 -9.59 -14.66
CA LYS A 215 -16.98 -10.82 -14.68
C LYS A 215 -17.66 -11.92 -13.85
N ARG A 216 -18.06 -11.60 -12.62
CA ARG A 216 -18.78 -12.56 -11.76
C ARG A 216 -20.08 -13.07 -12.40
N PHE A 217 -20.86 -12.17 -12.99
CA PHE A 217 -22.11 -12.55 -13.66
C PHE A 217 -21.86 -13.48 -14.84
N VAL A 218 -20.93 -13.14 -15.73
CA VAL A 218 -20.60 -13.97 -16.90
C VAL A 218 -20.15 -15.36 -16.48
N LEU A 219 -19.27 -15.46 -15.47
CA LEU A 219 -18.80 -16.73 -14.91
C LEU A 219 -19.94 -17.57 -14.31
N SER A 220 -20.93 -16.94 -13.69
CA SER A 220 -22.08 -17.68 -13.13
C SER A 220 -22.99 -18.30 -14.20
N LEU A 221 -22.93 -17.80 -15.43
CA LEU A 221 -23.73 -18.36 -16.54
C LEU A 221 -23.11 -19.65 -17.12
N ARG A 222 -21.77 -19.76 -17.12
CA ARG A 222 -21.06 -20.93 -17.65
C ARG A 222 -19.83 -21.24 -16.80
N PRO A 223 -20.03 -21.72 -15.56
CA PRO A 223 -18.94 -21.80 -14.57
C PRO A 223 -17.83 -22.78 -14.98
N ILE A 224 -18.17 -23.94 -15.55
CA ILE A 224 -17.18 -24.98 -15.88
C ILE A 224 -16.26 -24.48 -17.01
N GLN A 225 -16.84 -24.04 -18.13
CA GLN A 225 -16.07 -23.58 -19.29
C GLN A 225 -15.07 -22.47 -18.93
N TYR A 226 -15.50 -21.46 -18.17
CA TYR A 226 -14.63 -20.34 -17.84
C TYR A 226 -13.62 -20.65 -16.72
N LEU A 227 -13.90 -21.60 -15.82
CA LEU A 227 -12.95 -22.03 -14.82
C LEU A 227 -11.79 -22.80 -15.44
N GLU A 228 -12.04 -23.66 -16.40
CA GLU A 228 -10.98 -24.37 -17.15
C GLU A 228 -10.07 -23.35 -17.85
N GLU A 229 -10.63 -22.41 -18.63
CA GLU A 229 -9.86 -21.35 -19.31
C GLU A 229 -9.04 -20.48 -18.36
N LEU A 230 -9.53 -20.25 -17.11
CA LEU A 230 -8.84 -19.42 -16.12
C LEU A 230 -7.74 -20.15 -15.34
N LEU A 231 -7.82 -21.47 -15.24
CA LEU A 231 -6.81 -22.29 -14.55
C LEU A 231 -5.67 -22.71 -15.49
N GLU A 232 -5.90 -22.65 -16.80
CA GLU A 232 -4.91 -22.93 -17.84
C GLU A 232 -4.08 -21.68 -18.25
N ALA A 233 -4.51 -20.48 -17.85
CA ALA A 233 -3.88 -19.20 -18.20
C ALA A 233 -2.88 -18.72 -17.12
#